data_45d8caf8b1e9c1332c4d557a7fd711a6
#
_entry.id   45d8caf8b1e9c1332c4d557a7fd711a6
#
_cell.length_a   1.000
_cell.length_b   1.000
_cell.length_c   1.000
_cell.angle_alpha   90.00
_cell.angle_beta   90.00
_cell.angle_gamma   90.00
#
_symmetry.space_group_name_H-M   'P 1'
#
loop_
_entity.id
_entity.type
_entity.pdbx_description
1 polymer ?
#
loop_
_entity_poly.entity_id
_entity_poly.type
_entity_poly.pdbx_seq_one_letter_code
_entity_poly.pdbx_strand_id
1 'polypeptide(L)'
;KLGINAVASKAGVSKMLIYRYFGSLDGLVAAYIEQYDFWINFKSNLPKKEGLENFIKEMFHCQIAVLRGNYTLRRLYRWEFMSGNKFIKDLRRQREDKGVWLIEAVSRLSGHPCREVAVIATLLSASISYLALLEENCDFYNSISLQTDEGWEQLQEGIDELISLWISKL
;
A
#
# COMPACT_ATOMS: atom_id res chain seq x y z
N LYS A 1 22.70 7.87 1.63
CA LYS A 1 22.59 6.87 0.54
C LYS A 1 22.73 5.48 1.14
N LEU A 2 21.74 4.60 0.97
CA LEU A 2 21.81 3.22 1.43
C LEU A 2 22.91 2.49 0.62
N GLY A 3 23.85 1.85 1.32
CA GLY A 3 24.95 1.12 0.68
C GLY A 3 25.05 -0.30 1.21
N ILE A 4 25.37 -1.27 0.34
CA ILE A 4 25.44 -2.68 0.71
C ILE A 4 26.45 -2.97 1.83
N ASN A 5 27.55 -2.24 1.89
CA ASN A 5 28.55 -2.39 2.94
C ASN A 5 28.00 -1.94 4.31
N ALA A 6 27.24 -0.84 4.35
CA ALA A 6 26.61 -0.36 5.57
C ALA A 6 25.54 -1.33 6.09
N VAL A 7 24.75 -1.90 5.19
CA VAL A 7 23.74 -2.91 5.52
C VAL A 7 24.40 -4.18 6.06
N ALA A 8 25.41 -4.71 5.36
CA ALA A 8 26.13 -5.89 5.74
C ALA A 8 26.80 -5.75 7.13
N SER A 9 27.46 -4.60 7.35
CA SER A 9 28.09 -4.28 8.63
C SER A 9 27.07 -4.22 9.79
N LYS A 10 25.93 -3.52 9.57
CA LYS A 10 24.90 -3.38 10.58
C LYS A 10 24.16 -4.71 10.89
N ALA A 11 24.03 -5.56 9.87
CA ALA A 11 23.42 -6.89 10.01
C ALA A 11 24.39 -7.95 10.55
N GLY A 12 25.68 -7.63 10.69
CA GLY A 12 26.70 -8.61 11.13
C GLY A 12 26.95 -9.73 10.12
N VAL A 13 26.72 -9.49 8.82
CA VAL A 13 26.89 -10.49 7.77
C VAL A 13 27.86 -10.00 6.68
N SER A 14 28.41 -10.93 5.90
CA SER A 14 29.23 -10.55 4.76
C SER A 14 28.35 -10.02 3.62
N LYS A 15 28.88 -9.04 2.83
CA LYS A 15 28.21 -8.58 1.62
C LYS A 15 27.99 -9.71 0.59
N MET A 16 28.86 -10.72 0.59
CA MET A 16 28.75 -11.90 -0.26
C MET A 16 27.45 -12.66 0.02
N LEU A 17 27.06 -12.75 1.30
CA LEU A 17 25.82 -13.40 1.72
C LEU A 17 24.60 -12.65 1.17
N ILE A 18 24.61 -11.31 1.23
CA ILE A 18 23.54 -10.48 0.65
C ILE A 18 23.43 -10.71 -0.86
N TYR A 19 24.56 -10.71 -1.58
CA TYR A 19 24.55 -11.01 -3.03
C TYR A 19 24.01 -12.41 -3.32
N ARG A 20 24.38 -13.40 -2.51
CA ARG A 20 23.94 -14.79 -2.71
C ARG A 20 22.43 -14.96 -2.57
N TYR A 21 21.80 -14.28 -1.59
CA TYR A 21 20.36 -14.41 -1.32
C TYR A 21 19.50 -13.47 -2.15
N PHE A 22 19.97 -12.26 -2.38
CA PHE A 22 19.16 -11.17 -2.97
C PHE A 22 19.67 -10.69 -4.32
N GLY A 23 20.82 -11.17 -4.79
CA GLY A 23 21.43 -10.78 -6.05
C GLY A 23 22.02 -9.37 -6.06
N SER A 24 21.43 -8.43 -5.35
CA SER A 24 21.85 -7.03 -5.29
C SER A 24 21.28 -6.31 -4.07
N LEU A 25 21.70 -5.05 -3.86
CA LEU A 25 21.06 -4.18 -2.88
C LEU A 25 19.59 -3.90 -3.24
N ASP A 26 19.30 -3.70 -4.52
CA ASP A 26 17.92 -3.48 -5.00
C ASP A 26 17.05 -4.73 -4.76
N GLY A 27 17.62 -5.93 -4.95
CA GLY A 27 16.94 -7.18 -4.65
C GLY A 27 16.63 -7.33 -3.15
N LEU A 28 17.56 -6.95 -2.27
CA LEU A 28 17.32 -6.92 -0.83
C LEU A 28 16.21 -5.92 -0.45
N VAL A 29 16.25 -4.73 -1.05
CA VAL A 29 15.19 -3.71 -0.81
C VAL A 29 13.84 -4.20 -1.30
N ALA A 30 13.79 -4.80 -2.49
CA ALA A 30 12.55 -5.36 -3.03
C ALA A 30 11.99 -6.49 -2.14
N ALA A 31 12.85 -7.39 -1.64
CA ALA A 31 12.44 -8.44 -0.70
C ALA A 31 11.89 -7.88 0.62
N TYR A 32 12.47 -6.78 1.11
CA TYR A 32 11.92 -6.09 2.29
C TYR A 32 10.54 -5.48 1.99
N ILE A 33 10.39 -4.79 0.86
CA ILE A 33 9.10 -4.23 0.45
C ILE A 33 8.09 -5.37 0.33
N GLU A 34 8.40 -6.43 -0.38
CA GLU A 34 7.52 -7.59 -0.57
C GLU A 34 7.02 -8.17 0.77
N GLN A 35 7.90 -8.27 1.76
CA GLN A 35 7.57 -8.81 3.09
C GLN A 35 6.55 -7.94 3.84
N TYR A 36 6.60 -6.63 3.69
CA TYR A 36 5.79 -5.68 4.46
C TYR A 36 4.71 -4.97 3.64
N ASP A 37 4.66 -5.20 2.34
CA ASP A 37 3.68 -4.60 1.43
C ASP A 37 2.26 -5.07 1.77
N PHE A 38 1.39 -4.11 2.01
CA PHE A 38 0.01 -4.40 2.36
C PHE A 38 -0.72 -5.18 1.25
N TRP A 39 -0.64 -4.71 0.01
CA TRP A 39 -1.38 -5.29 -1.10
C TRP A 39 -0.89 -6.70 -1.49
N ILE A 40 0.43 -6.92 -1.51
CA ILE A 40 1.01 -8.23 -1.81
C ILE A 40 0.62 -9.25 -0.74
N ASN A 41 0.65 -8.83 0.54
CA ASN A 41 0.41 -9.71 1.67
C ASN A 41 -1.07 -9.77 2.10
N PHE A 42 -1.94 -9.04 1.43
CA PHE A 42 -3.36 -9.02 1.76
C PHE A 42 -3.96 -10.44 1.67
N LYS A 43 -4.35 -10.96 2.83
CA LYS A 43 -4.95 -12.28 3.02
C LYS A 43 -6.22 -12.10 3.81
N SER A 44 -7.32 -11.90 3.15
CA SER A 44 -8.62 -11.87 3.79
C SER A 44 -9.59 -12.79 3.06
N ASN A 45 -10.44 -13.45 3.82
CA ASN A 45 -11.56 -14.15 3.26
C ASN A 45 -12.57 -13.11 2.76
N LEU A 46 -13.00 -13.25 1.52
CA LEU A 46 -14.05 -12.38 0.99
C LEU A 46 -15.32 -12.53 1.82
N PRO A 47 -15.98 -11.41 2.17
CA PRO A 47 -17.22 -11.44 2.92
C PRO A 47 -18.39 -11.95 2.04
N LYS A 48 -19.55 -12.14 2.65
CA LYS A 48 -20.81 -12.15 1.93
C LYS A 48 -21.16 -10.72 1.50
N LYS A 49 -22.16 -10.58 0.61
CA LYS A 49 -22.61 -9.29 0.08
C LYS A 49 -22.91 -8.26 1.19
N GLU A 50 -23.57 -8.69 2.26
CA GLU A 50 -23.98 -7.83 3.38
C GLU A 50 -22.80 -7.25 4.18
N GLY A 51 -21.64 -7.90 4.14
CA GLY A 51 -20.43 -7.45 4.82
C GLY A 51 -19.44 -6.70 3.92
N LEU A 52 -19.79 -6.49 2.64
CA LEU A 52 -18.84 -5.97 1.64
C LEU A 52 -18.40 -4.54 1.94
N GLU A 53 -19.32 -3.67 2.35
CA GLU A 53 -19.00 -2.28 2.66
C GLU A 53 -17.96 -2.18 3.79
N ASN A 54 -18.22 -2.83 4.90
CA ASN A 54 -17.29 -2.85 6.03
C ASN A 54 -15.94 -3.47 5.65
N PHE A 55 -15.95 -4.53 4.86
CA PHE A 55 -14.73 -5.16 4.36
C PHE A 55 -13.85 -4.18 3.56
N ILE A 56 -14.46 -3.37 2.67
CA ILE A 56 -13.74 -2.39 1.87
C ILE A 56 -13.19 -1.27 2.77
N LYS A 57 -13.96 -0.77 3.72
CA LYS A 57 -13.53 0.24 4.70
C LYS A 57 -12.33 -0.25 5.51
N GLU A 58 -12.45 -1.41 6.13
CA GLU A 58 -11.37 -2.03 6.91
C GLU A 58 -10.10 -2.27 6.08
N MET A 59 -10.24 -2.65 4.83
CA MET A 59 -9.11 -2.85 3.93
C MET A 59 -8.31 -1.55 3.73
N PHE A 60 -8.95 -0.41 3.53
CA PHE A 60 -8.28 0.87 3.40
C PHE A 60 -7.76 1.40 4.73
N HIS A 61 -8.45 1.19 5.85
CA HIS A 61 -7.94 1.48 7.19
C HIS A 61 -6.66 0.68 7.49
N CYS A 62 -6.63 -0.59 7.14
CA CYS A 62 -5.43 -1.42 7.26
C CYS A 62 -4.28 -0.91 6.38
N GLN A 63 -4.55 -0.45 5.16
CA GLN A 63 -3.52 0.17 4.30
C GLN A 63 -2.92 1.40 4.98
N ILE A 64 -3.75 2.29 5.54
CA ILE A 64 -3.32 3.47 6.29
C ILE A 64 -2.44 3.04 7.47
N ALA A 65 -2.92 2.12 8.29
CA ALA A 65 -2.20 1.65 9.47
C ALA A 65 -0.83 1.05 9.14
N VAL A 66 -0.73 0.22 8.09
CA VAL A 66 0.53 -0.38 7.64
C VAL A 66 1.51 0.69 7.16
N LEU A 67 1.05 1.66 6.38
CA LEU A 67 1.92 2.72 5.85
C LEU A 67 2.37 3.66 6.96
N ARG A 68 1.47 4.11 7.84
CA ARG A 68 1.83 5.00 8.96
C ARG A 68 2.70 4.30 10.00
N GLY A 69 2.42 3.05 10.29
CA GLY A 69 3.15 2.25 11.28
C GLY A 69 4.57 1.85 10.84
N ASN A 70 4.90 1.94 9.55
CA ASN A 70 6.20 1.49 9.04
C ASN A 70 6.99 2.59 8.31
N TYR A 71 7.73 3.38 9.10
CA TYR A 71 8.60 4.44 8.60
C TYR A 71 9.58 3.96 7.50
N THR A 72 10.21 2.79 7.71
CA THR A 72 11.16 2.25 6.73
C THR A 72 10.49 1.92 5.41
N LEU A 73 9.30 1.32 5.46
CA LEU A 73 8.51 1.01 4.27
C LEU A 73 8.15 2.27 3.48
N ARG A 74 7.71 3.34 4.15
CA ARG A 74 7.43 4.63 3.50
C ARG A 74 8.64 5.17 2.74
N ARG A 75 9.83 5.15 3.35
CA ARG A 75 11.07 5.59 2.69
C ARG A 75 11.45 4.73 1.49
N LEU A 76 11.23 3.43 1.58
CA LEU A 76 11.48 2.51 0.48
C LEU A 76 10.46 2.67 -0.65
N TYR A 77 9.22 2.97 -0.35
CA TYR A 77 8.21 3.31 -1.37
C TYR A 77 8.58 4.58 -2.14
N ARG A 78 9.06 5.64 -1.45
CA ARG A 78 9.59 6.84 -2.14
C ARG A 78 10.76 6.51 -3.07
N TRP A 79 11.67 5.64 -2.63
CA TRP A 79 12.75 5.16 -3.48
C TRP A 79 12.24 4.34 -4.67
N GLU A 80 11.21 3.52 -4.48
CA GLU A 80 10.59 2.72 -5.53
C GLU A 80 10.09 3.56 -6.70
N PHE A 81 9.51 4.75 -6.45
CA PHE A 81 9.03 5.63 -7.52
C PHE A 81 10.13 6.05 -8.49
N MET A 82 11.35 6.20 -7.99
CA MET A 82 12.51 6.60 -8.79
C MET A 82 13.25 5.40 -9.42
N SER A 83 12.81 4.18 -9.11
CA SER A 83 13.50 2.96 -9.50
C SER A 83 12.75 2.24 -10.62
N GLY A 84 13.49 1.83 -11.67
CA GLY A 84 12.91 1.12 -12.83
C GLY A 84 13.54 -0.27 -13.04
N ASN A 85 14.22 -0.83 -12.03
CA ASN A 85 14.90 -2.11 -12.16
C ASN A 85 13.92 -3.30 -12.19
N LYS A 86 14.44 -4.49 -12.52
CA LYS A 86 13.61 -5.72 -12.65
C LYS A 86 12.84 -6.06 -11.37
N PHE A 87 13.48 -5.95 -10.21
CA PHE A 87 12.86 -6.32 -8.93
C PHE A 87 11.64 -5.46 -8.63
N ILE A 88 11.71 -4.15 -8.93
CA ILE A 88 10.59 -3.23 -8.75
C ILE A 88 9.47 -3.51 -9.77
N LYS A 89 9.81 -3.88 -11.00
CA LYS A 89 8.80 -4.30 -11.98
C LYS A 89 8.05 -5.55 -11.52
N ASP A 90 8.75 -6.51 -10.93
CA ASP A 90 8.15 -7.75 -10.40
C ASP A 90 7.23 -7.44 -9.20
N LEU A 91 7.63 -6.54 -8.27
CA LEU A 91 6.76 -6.08 -7.17
C LEU A 91 5.46 -5.42 -7.69
N ARG A 92 5.59 -4.50 -8.66
CA ARG A 92 4.43 -3.81 -9.25
C ARG A 92 3.48 -4.80 -9.91
N ARG A 93 4.00 -5.83 -10.58
CA ARG A 93 3.19 -6.88 -11.18
C ARG A 93 2.45 -7.70 -10.13
N GLN A 94 3.10 -8.07 -9.03
CA GLN A 94 2.42 -8.78 -7.93
C GLN A 94 1.27 -7.96 -7.34
N ARG A 95 1.47 -6.63 -7.14
CA ARG A 95 0.39 -5.74 -6.68
C ARG A 95 -0.74 -5.66 -7.69
N GLU A 96 -0.43 -5.55 -8.98
CA GLU A 96 -1.42 -5.51 -10.07
C GLU A 96 -2.25 -6.79 -10.11
N ASP A 97 -1.61 -7.96 -10.07
CA ASP A 97 -2.29 -9.26 -10.07
C ASP A 97 -3.27 -9.39 -8.88
N LYS A 98 -2.85 -8.91 -7.69
CA LYS A 98 -3.70 -8.84 -6.50
C LYS A 98 -4.85 -7.85 -6.64
N GLY A 99 -4.56 -6.66 -7.18
CA GLY A 99 -5.54 -5.62 -7.42
C GLY A 99 -6.64 -6.07 -8.36
N VAL A 100 -6.27 -6.67 -9.49
CA VAL A 100 -7.23 -7.23 -10.47
C VAL A 100 -8.13 -8.26 -9.82
N TRP A 101 -7.56 -9.21 -9.07
CA TRP A 101 -8.34 -10.22 -8.35
C TRP A 101 -9.34 -9.60 -7.37
N LEU A 102 -8.93 -8.59 -6.59
CA LEU A 102 -9.82 -7.90 -5.65
C LEU A 102 -10.93 -7.12 -6.37
N ILE A 103 -10.60 -6.42 -7.45
CA ILE A 103 -11.55 -5.66 -8.27
C ILE A 103 -12.63 -6.60 -8.82
N GLU A 104 -12.25 -7.73 -9.37
CA GLU A 104 -13.20 -8.73 -9.87
C GLU A 104 -14.09 -9.31 -8.75
N ALA A 105 -13.50 -9.56 -7.58
CA ALA A 105 -14.24 -10.07 -6.43
C ALA A 105 -15.27 -9.05 -5.90
N VAL A 106 -14.85 -7.80 -5.73
CA VAL A 106 -15.74 -6.70 -5.31
C VAL A 106 -16.82 -6.44 -6.35
N SER A 107 -16.49 -6.46 -7.64
CA SER A 107 -17.46 -6.31 -8.73
C SER A 107 -18.55 -7.38 -8.68
N ARG A 108 -18.18 -8.65 -8.50
CA ARG A 108 -19.16 -9.75 -8.38
C ARG A 108 -20.06 -9.62 -7.17
N LEU A 109 -19.52 -9.16 -6.03
CA LEU A 109 -20.29 -9.04 -4.78
C LEU A 109 -21.17 -7.79 -4.73
N SER A 110 -20.67 -6.66 -5.24
CA SER A 110 -21.40 -5.38 -5.24
C SER A 110 -22.40 -5.27 -6.39
N GLY A 111 -22.13 -5.89 -7.54
CA GLY A 111 -22.87 -5.66 -8.78
C GLY A 111 -22.35 -4.48 -9.61
N HIS A 112 -21.41 -3.69 -9.08
CA HIS A 112 -20.79 -2.61 -9.85
C HIS A 112 -19.88 -3.15 -10.96
N PRO A 113 -19.82 -2.50 -12.13
CA PRO A 113 -18.90 -2.89 -13.21
C PRO A 113 -17.45 -2.85 -12.74
N CYS A 114 -16.61 -3.81 -13.16
CA CYS A 114 -15.18 -3.86 -12.82
C CYS A 114 -14.46 -2.52 -13.08
N ARG A 115 -14.83 -1.82 -14.15
CA ARG A 115 -14.25 -0.51 -14.48
C ARG A 115 -14.48 0.54 -13.39
N GLU A 116 -15.67 0.58 -12.82
CA GLU A 116 -16.01 1.52 -11.74
C GLU A 116 -15.28 1.17 -10.45
N VAL A 117 -15.29 -0.12 -10.10
CA VAL A 117 -14.52 -0.63 -8.94
C VAL A 117 -13.04 -0.28 -9.07
N ALA A 118 -12.45 -0.52 -10.24
CA ALA A 118 -11.05 -0.20 -10.51
C ALA A 118 -10.73 1.29 -10.32
N VAL A 119 -11.58 2.18 -10.83
CA VAL A 119 -11.38 3.63 -10.69
C VAL A 119 -11.41 4.06 -9.23
N ILE A 120 -12.42 3.64 -8.47
CA ILE A 120 -12.54 3.99 -7.04
C ILE A 120 -11.38 3.42 -6.23
N ALA A 121 -11.06 2.14 -6.42
CA ALA A 121 -9.95 1.49 -5.73
C ALA A 121 -8.62 2.19 -6.03
N THR A 122 -8.38 2.57 -7.28
CA THR A 122 -7.15 3.28 -7.69
C THR A 122 -7.06 4.65 -7.03
N LEU A 123 -8.13 5.44 -7.07
CA LEU A 123 -8.14 6.79 -6.48
C LEU A 123 -7.91 6.73 -4.96
N LEU A 124 -8.61 5.86 -4.24
CA LEU A 124 -8.46 5.73 -2.79
C LEU A 124 -7.07 5.21 -2.42
N SER A 125 -6.61 4.12 -3.04
CA SER A 125 -5.29 3.55 -2.76
C SER A 125 -4.14 4.51 -3.08
N ALA A 126 -4.23 5.25 -4.21
CA ALA A 126 -3.22 6.22 -4.59
C ALA A 126 -3.20 7.42 -3.66
N SER A 127 -4.37 7.96 -3.26
CA SER A 127 -4.45 9.09 -2.33
C SER A 127 -3.89 8.74 -0.96
N ILE A 128 -4.27 7.59 -0.40
CA ILE A 128 -3.72 7.09 0.87
C ILE A 128 -2.20 6.96 0.78
N SER A 129 -1.70 6.31 -0.28
CA SER A 129 -0.27 6.12 -0.45
C SER A 129 0.46 7.45 -0.56
N TYR A 130 -0.05 8.38 -1.37
CA TYR A 130 0.54 9.71 -1.53
C TYR A 130 0.63 10.47 -0.21
N LEU A 131 -0.49 10.57 0.53
CA LEU A 131 -0.54 11.30 1.80
C LEU A 131 0.35 10.66 2.86
N ALA A 132 0.37 9.33 2.98
CA ALA A 132 1.23 8.63 3.92
C ALA A 132 2.73 8.82 3.60
N LEU A 133 3.09 8.87 2.32
CA LEU A 133 4.47 9.15 1.92
C LEU A 133 4.86 10.62 2.12
N LEU A 134 3.88 11.51 2.14
CA LEU A 134 4.10 12.95 2.34
C LEU A 134 4.21 13.33 3.83
N GLU A 135 3.61 12.55 4.73
CA GLU A 135 3.47 12.79 6.17
C GLU A 135 4.75 13.33 6.85
N GLU A 136 5.94 12.81 6.48
CA GLU A 136 7.21 13.24 7.09
C GLU A 136 7.65 14.66 6.73
N ASN A 137 7.17 15.19 5.61
CA ASN A 137 7.68 16.44 5.03
C ASN A 137 6.57 17.48 4.83
N CYS A 138 5.36 17.19 5.29
CA CYS A 138 4.20 18.06 5.11
C CYS A 138 3.30 17.98 6.33
N ASP A 139 3.19 19.07 7.03
CA ASP A 139 2.37 19.15 8.25
C ASP A 139 0.88 19.15 7.90
N PHE A 140 0.50 19.85 6.83
CA PHE A 140 -0.89 20.01 6.43
C PHE A 140 -1.07 19.78 4.93
N TYR A 141 -2.15 19.10 4.56
CA TYR A 141 -2.61 18.98 3.19
C TYR A 141 -4.10 19.32 3.13
N ASN A 142 -4.46 20.37 2.41
CA ASN A 142 -5.83 20.92 2.38
C ASN A 142 -6.42 21.15 3.79
N SER A 143 -5.64 21.73 4.68
CA SER A 143 -5.97 21.99 6.08
C SER A 143 -6.13 20.75 6.98
N ILE A 144 -5.88 19.55 6.47
CA ILE A 144 -5.85 18.32 7.26
C ILE A 144 -4.42 18.09 7.75
N SER A 145 -4.23 17.88 9.05
CA SER A 145 -2.93 17.57 9.64
C SER A 145 -2.52 16.14 9.29
N LEU A 146 -1.39 15.99 8.57
CA LEU A 146 -0.87 14.66 8.24
C LEU A 146 0.00 14.05 9.35
N GLN A 147 0.42 14.84 10.34
CA GLN A 147 1.31 14.38 11.40
C GLN A 147 0.58 14.01 12.69
N THR A 148 -0.75 14.11 12.72
CA THR A 148 -1.56 13.76 13.89
C THR A 148 -2.52 12.63 13.59
N ASP A 149 -2.92 11.90 14.62
CA ASP A 149 -3.90 10.80 14.48
C ASP A 149 -5.29 11.37 14.14
N GLU A 150 -5.67 12.54 14.69
CA GLU A 150 -6.93 13.22 14.40
C GLU A 150 -7.09 13.56 12.91
N GLY A 151 -6.01 14.00 12.25
CA GLY A 151 -6.04 14.28 10.82
C GLY A 151 -6.25 13.02 9.98
N TRP A 152 -5.68 11.89 10.41
CA TRP A 152 -5.89 10.62 9.74
C TRP A 152 -7.26 10.00 10.06
N GLU A 153 -7.81 10.20 11.25
CA GLU A 153 -9.19 9.84 11.56
C GLU A 153 -10.17 10.60 10.67
N GLN A 154 -9.97 11.90 10.46
CA GLN A 154 -10.78 12.70 9.53
C GLN A 154 -10.70 12.18 8.09
N LEU A 155 -9.51 11.75 7.63
CA LEU A 155 -9.34 11.13 6.30
C LEU A 155 -10.04 9.78 6.21
N GLN A 156 -9.98 8.95 7.26
CA GLN A 156 -10.68 7.67 7.32
C GLN A 156 -12.19 7.83 7.27
N GLU A 157 -12.74 8.76 8.03
CA GLU A 157 -14.17 9.09 8.01
C GLU A 157 -14.62 9.51 6.60
N GLY A 158 -13.85 10.38 5.94
CA GLY A 158 -14.16 10.79 4.56
C GLY A 158 -14.08 9.65 3.56
N ILE A 159 -13.13 8.73 3.72
CA ILE A 159 -13.02 7.52 2.89
C ILE A 159 -14.24 6.62 3.11
N ASP A 160 -14.66 6.44 4.36
CA ASP A 160 -15.81 5.63 4.73
C ASP A 160 -17.11 6.17 4.14
N GLU A 161 -17.29 7.50 4.18
CA GLU A 161 -18.44 8.15 3.53
C GLU A 161 -18.44 7.93 2.02
N LEU A 162 -17.28 8.10 1.35
CA LEU A 162 -17.16 7.89 -0.09
C LEU A 162 -17.48 6.44 -0.47
N ILE A 163 -17.03 5.46 0.31
CA ILE A 163 -17.33 4.04 0.09
C ILE A 163 -18.83 3.77 0.27
N SER A 164 -19.44 4.30 1.34
CA SER A 164 -20.87 4.14 1.62
C SER A 164 -21.74 4.72 0.51
N LEU A 165 -21.42 5.95 0.07
CA LEU A 165 -22.11 6.62 -1.03
C LEU A 165 -21.95 5.87 -2.37
N TRP A 166 -20.79 5.31 -2.62
CA TRP A 166 -20.54 4.54 -3.83
C TRP A 166 -21.31 3.22 -3.83
N ILE A 167 -21.25 2.47 -2.73
CA ILE A 167 -21.98 1.18 -2.59
C ILE A 167 -23.50 1.36 -2.67
N SER A 168 -24.02 2.45 -2.13
CA SER A 168 -25.49 2.72 -2.10
C SER A 168 -26.09 3.10 -3.46
N LYS A 169 -25.29 3.32 -4.50
CA LYS A 169 -25.78 3.70 -5.83
C LYS A 169 -26.42 2.57 -6.66
N LEU A 170 -26.55 1.38 -6.07
CA LEU A 170 -27.26 0.24 -6.65
C LEU A 170 -28.58 -0.01 -5.93
#